data_e59c30d6e62a29e88b731f1cb7770324
#
_entry.id   e59c30d6e62a29e88b731f1cb7770324
#
_cell.length_a   1.000
_cell.length_b   1.000
_cell.length_c   1.000
_cell.angle_alpha   90.00
_cell.angle_beta   90.00
_cell.angle_gamma   90.00
#
_symmetry.space_group_name_H-M   'P 1'
#
loop_
_entity.id
_entity.type
_entity.pdbx_description
1 polymer ?
#
loop_
_entity_poly.entity_id
_entity_poly.type
_entity_poly.pdbx_seq_one_letter_code
_entity_poly.pdbx_strand_id
1 'polypeptide(L)' 'MQLKEAIEYVENYQRWRRGAEIEQPNPTKLGIAIEILIENVKRIKSKKNRGVSRN' A
#
# COMPACT_ATOMS: atom_id res chain seq x y z
N MET A 1 2.72 5.39 -10.89
CA MET A 1 2.18 4.08 -10.47
C MET A 1 0.73 4.21 -10.09
N GLN A 2 -0.09 3.33 -10.60
CA GLN A 2 -1.51 3.38 -10.29
C GLN A 2 -1.82 2.56 -9.05
N LEU A 3 -2.98 2.78 -8.49
CA LEU A 3 -3.38 2.10 -7.26
C LEU A 3 -3.30 0.58 -7.39
N LYS A 4 -3.79 0.07 -8.49
CA LYS A 4 -3.77 -1.38 -8.71
C LYS A 4 -2.35 -1.91 -8.66
N GLU A 5 -1.43 -1.21 -9.31
CA GLU A 5 -0.04 -1.62 -9.31
C GLU A 5 0.55 -1.54 -7.92
N ALA A 6 0.14 -0.50 -7.18
CA ALA A 6 0.66 -0.33 -5.82
C ALA A 6 0.24 -1.52 -4.95
N ILE A 7 -1.00 -1.94 -5.08
CA ILE A 7 -1.49 -3.08 -4.32
C ILE A 7 -0.70 -4.34 -4.66
N GLU A 8 -0.50 -4.59 -5.95
CA GLU A 8 0.23 -5.77 -6.38
C GLU A 8 1.67 -5.73 -5.91
N TYR A 9 2.26 -4.54 -5.93
CA TYR A 9 3.65 -4.40 -5.53
C TYR A 9 3.82 -4.74 -4.04
N VAL A 10 2.91 -4.26 -3.23
CA VAL A 10 2.98 -4.53 -1.80
C VAL A 10 2.69 -6.01 -1.51
N GLU A 11 1.77 -6.61 -2.27
CA GLU A 11 1.50 -8.03 -2.11
C GLU A 11 2.72 -8.88 -2.45
N ASN A 12 3.43 -8.48 -3.50
CA ASN A 12 4.65 -9.19 -3.87
C ASN A 12 5.72 -9.04 -2.81
N TYR A 13 5.79 -7.85 -2.22
CA TYR A 13 6.74 -7.63 -1.14
C TYR A 13 6.44 -8.56 0.02
N GLN A 14 5.15 -8.73 0.35
CA GLN A 14 4.78 -9.62 1.44
C GLN A 14 5.14 -11.06 1.15
N ARG A 15 4.96 -11.49 -0.09
CA ARG A 15 5.33 -12.84 -0.46
C ARG A 15 6.84 -13.03 -0.34
N TRP A 16 7.59 -12.06 -0.80
CA TRP A 16 9.03 -12.13 -0.74
C TRP A 16 9.54 -12.24 0.69
N ARG A 17 9.03 -11.42 1.57
CA ARG A 17 9.49 -11.44 2.94
C ARG A 17 9.04 -12.70 3.69
N ARG A 18 8.09 -13.40 3.16
CA ARG A 18 7.64 -14.66 3.75
C ARG A 18 8.38 -15.86 3.19
N GLY A 19 9.34 -15.61 2.34
CA GLY A 19 10.17 -16.69 1.82
C GLY A 19 9.84 -17.19 0.43
N ALA A 20 8.95 -16.52 -0.28
CA ALA A 20 8.65 -16.95 -1.63
C ALA A 20 9.88 -16.73 -2.50
N GLU A 21 10.08 -17.62 -3.45
CA GLU A 21 11.21 -17.52 -4.33
C GLU A 21 10.92 -16.58 -5.48
N ILE A 22 10.93 -15.32 -5.20
CA ILE A 22 10.73 -14.30 -6.22
C ILE A 22 11.78 -13.24 -6.01
N GLU A 23 11.95 -12.36 -6.96
CA GLU A 23 12.93 -11.30 -6.86
C GLU A 23 12.56 -10.32 -5.77
N GLN A 24 13.56 -9.79 -5.12
CA GLN A 24 13.32 -8.77 -4.12
C GLN A 24 12.71 -7.55 -4.79
N PRO A 25 11.60 -7.05 -4.28
CA PRO A 25 10.99 -5.86 -4.85
C PRO A 25 11.91 -4.65 -4.72
N ASN A 26 11.80 -3.74 -5.67
CA ASN A 26 12.60 -2.53 -5.68
C ASN A 26 12.16 -1.64 -4.51
N PRO A 27 13.07 -1.30 -3.59
CA PRO A 27 12.68 -0.53 -2.41
C PRO A 27 12.14 0.87 -2.75
N THR A 28 12.64 1.48 -3.80
CA THR A 28 12.15 2.80 -4.18
C THR A 28 10.71 2.71 -4.67
N LYS A 29 10.44 1.74 -5.52
CA LYS A 29 9.08 1.56 -6.02
C LYS A 29 8.14 1.09 -4.92
N LEU A 30 8.66 0.29 -4.02
CA LEU A 30 7.86 -0.17 -2.88
C LEU A 30 7.43 1.04 -2.04
N GLY A 31 8.33 1.98 -1.82
CA GLY A 31 8.00 3.19 -1.07
C GLY A 31 6.91 3.98 -1.74
N ILE A 32 6.99 4.10 -3.07
CA ILE A 32 5.97 4.81 -3.83
C ILE A 32 4.63 4.10 -3.70
N ALA A 33 4.64 2.77 -3.78
CA ALA A 33 3.42 1.99 -3.67
C ALA A 33 2.77 2.18 -2.29
N ILE A 34 3.58 2.17 -1.26
CA ILE A 34 3.09 2.35 0.09
C ILE A 34 2.46 3.73 0.24
N GLU A 35 3.10 4.76 -0.30
CA GLU A 35 2.55 6.10 -0.23
C GLU A 35 1.22 6.22 -0.94
N ILE A 36 1.10 5.59 -2.08
CA ILE A 36 -0.15 5.60 -2.82
C ILE A 36 -1.26 4.96 -2.00
N LEU A 37 -0.96 3.85 -1.36
CA LEU A 37 -1.93 3.16 -0.54
C LEU A 37 -2.35 4.00 0.67
N ILE A 38 -1.38 4.63 1.30
CA ILE A 38 -1.66 5.48 2.44
C ILE A 38 -2.57 6.63 2.05
N GLU A 39 -2.27 7.27 0.92
CA GLU A 39 -3.08 8.37 0.44
C GLU A 39 -4.51 7.94 0.18
N ASN A 40 -4.67 6.76 -0.41
CA ASN A 40 -6.01 6.27 -0.70
C ASN A 40 -6.79 5.93 0.56
N VAL A 41 -6.12 5.34 1.52
CA VAL A 41 -6.77 5.00 2.78
C VAL A 41 -7.19 6.26 3.52
N LYS A 42 -6.35 7.26 3.54
CA LYS A 42 -6.67 8.52 4.18
C LYS A 42 -7.88 9.18 3.53
N ARG A 43 -7.92 9.14 2.22
CA ARG A 43 -9.02 9.73 1.49
C ARG A 43 -10.34 9.04 1.84
N ILE A 44 -10.33 7.74 1.89
CA ILE A 44 -11.51 6.97 2.22
C ILE A 44 -11.96 7.26 3.64
N LYS A 45 -11.03 7.29 4.56
CA LYS A 45 -11.37 7.58 5.94
C LYS A 45 -11.94 8.97 6.11
N SER A 46 -11.33 9.91 5.43
CA SER A 46 -11.79 11.26 5.50
C SER A 46 -13.21 11.40 5.02
N LYS A 47 -13.54 10.67 3.98
CA LYS A 47 -14.84 10.71 3.47
C LYS A 47 -15.85 10.08 4.35
N LYS A 48 -15.57 8.96 4.91
CA LYS A 48 -16.50 8.31 5.73
C LYS A 48 -16.59 8.89 7.08
N ASN A 49 -15.56 9.44 7.54
CA ASN A 49 -15.55 9.85 8.87
C ASN A 49 -16.13 11.09 9.14
N ARG A 50 -17.34 11.26 9.28
CA ARG A 50 -17.90 12.36 9.56
C ARG A 50 -17.91 12.55 10.94
N GLY A 51 -17.05 12.79 11.59
CA GLY A 51 -17.12 13.19 12.89
C GLY A 51 -16.91 12.13 13.87
N VAL A 52 -16.43 11.23 13.50
CA VAL A 52 -16.33 10.21 14.42
C VAL A 52 -15.03 10.05 14.95
N SER A 53 -14.65 9.91 15.30
CA SER A 53 -13.68 9.73 15.55
C SER A 53 -12.91 9.34 16.18
N ARG A 54 -12.71 9.09 16.56
CA ARG A 54 -12.05 8.82 17.15
C ARG A 54 -11.30 8.31 17.35
N ASN A 55 -10.82 8.20 17.41
CA ASN A 55 -10.15 7.79 17.59
C ASN A 55 -9.70 7.64 17.65
#